data_d93131439c6abd3483884d835c206f17
#
_entry.id   d93131439c6abd3483884d835c206f17
#
_cell.length_a   1.000
_cell.length_b   1.000
_cell.length_c   1.000
_cell.angle_alpha   90.00
_cell.angle_beta   90.00
_cell.angle_gamma   90.00
#
_symmetry.space_group_name_H-M   'P 1'
#
loop_
_entity.id
_entity.type
_entity.pdbx_description
1 polymer ?
#
loop_
_entity_poly.entity_id
_entity_poly.type
_entity_poly.pdbx_seq_one_letter_code
_entity_poly.pdbx_strand_id
1 'polypeptide(L)'
;MLANRLIACFDVKDGRVTKAQQFQDNIDVGDPAELADRLYHEDVDEIVIYDIMASAQKRQIDLAMVRRAAHRTFVPLTVGGGIRHLEDMHEVLRAGAEKISIDSMAVRNPQIITQGSVEFGRQCIVLSMQVKRVEPTATIPSGYEIAIDGARTYTGMDAVEWAKRGQDLGAGEIVVNSIDRDGTGSGYDLDITQRITEAVSLPVIASGGAGLVSHVADAFRIGATGAITSSMLYSPRVAHTLTVGEMKAQLAEMGEHVRPVHSAD
;
A
#
# COMPACT_ATOMS: atom_id res chain seq x y z
N MET A 1 -9.74 -8.75 19.34
CA MET A 1 -9.52 -7.68 18.33
C MET A 1 -8.45 -8.21 17.39
N LEU A 2 -8.54 -7.95 16.08
CA LEU A 2 -7.46 -8.32 15.15
C LEU A 2 -6.26 -7.41 15.40
N ALA A 3 -5.04 -7.95 15.23
CA ALA A 3 -3.83 -7.16 15.36
C ALA A 3 -3.67 -6.19 14.17
N ASN A 4 -3.15 -5.00 14.44
CA ASN A 4 -2.76 -4.05 13.42
C ASN A 4 -1.51 -4.54 12.69
N ARG A 5 -1.39 -4.24 11.38
CA ARG A 5 -0.35 -4.79 10.51
C ARG A 5 0.70 -3.74 10.16
N LEU A 6 1.96 -4.11 10.33
CA LEU A 6 3.10 -3.41 9.74
C LEU A 6 3.34 -3.96 8.33
N ILE A 7 3.27 -3.10 7.33
CA ILE A 7 3.31 -3.47 5.92
C ILE A 7 4.55 -2.83 5.27
N ALA A 8 5.39 -3.67 4.66
CA ALA A 8 6.48 -3.18 3.83
C ALA A 8 6.01 -3.01 2.38
N CYS A 9 6.33 -1.90 1.74
CA CYS A 9 5.97 -1.65 0.35
C CYS A 9 7.23 -1.44 -0.49
N PHE A 10 7.37 -2.18 -1.58
CA PHE A 10 8.46 -2.09 -2.54
C PHE A 10 8.01 -1.39 -3.81
N ASP A 11 8.54 -0.21 -4.07
CA ASP A 11 8.43 0.46 -5.37
C ASP A 11 9.48 -0.15 -6.30
N VAL A 12 9.06 -0.95 -7.28
CA VAL A 12 9.97 -1.65 -8.18
C VAL A 12 10.05 -0.91 -9.52
N LYS A 13 11.28 -0.65 -9.95
CA LYS A 13 11.63 -0.14 -11.27
C LYS A 13 12.70 -1.03 -11.88
N ASP A 14 12.46 -1.50 -13.10
CA ASP A 14 13.42 -2.34 -13.86
C ASP A 14 13.92 -3.56 -13.05
N GLY A 15 13.01 -4.20 -12.29
CA GLY A 15 13.29 -5.38 -11.46
C GLY A 15 14.03 -5.12 -10.16
N ARG A 16 14.25 -3.86 -9.79
CA ARG A 16 14.95 -3.45 -8.55
C ARG A 16 14.02 -2.64 -7.65
N VAL A 17 14.13 -2.86 -6.34
CA VAL A 17 13.46 -1.98 -5.38
C VAL A 17 14.12 -0.63 -5.40
N THR A 18 13.33 0.41 -5.54
CA THR A 18 13.79 1.80 -5.55
C THR A 18 13.09 2.61 -4.48
N LYS A 19 13.69 3.71 -4.07
CA LYS A 19 13.05 4.68 -3.19
C LYS A 19 13.19 6.08 -3.77
N ALA A 20 12.04 6.70 -4.04
CA ALA A 20 11.93 8.08 -4.47
C ALA A 20 11.59 9.00 -3.30
N GLN A 21 11.78 10.30 -3.50
CA GLN A 21 11.18 11.34 -2.68
C GLN A 21 10.26 12.15 -3.59
N GLN A 22 8.98 12.23 -3.28
CA GLN A 22 7.97 12.89 -4.11
C GLN A 22 8.07 12.52 -5.60
N PHE A 23 8.22 11.21 -5.86
CA PHE A 23 8.35 10.62 -7.21
C PHE A 23 9.60 11.05 -8.01
N GLN A 24 10.62 11.63 -7.36
CA GLN A 24 11.88 12.05 -7.98
C GLN A 24 13.07 11.34 -7.33
N ASP A 25 14.23 11.37 -8.01
CA ASP A 25 15.51 10.87 -7.49
C ASP A 25 15.48 9.44 -6.93
N ASN A 26 15.07 8.48 -7.78
CA ASN A 26 15.04 7.07 -7.40
C ASN A 26 16.46 6.56 -7.04
N ILE A 27 16.59 6.02 -5.84
CA ILE A 27 17.79 5.32 -5.38
C ILE A 27 17.50 3.81 -5.43
N ASP A 28 18.42 3.01 -5.98
CA ASP A 28 18.37 1.54 -5.93
C ASP A 28 18.61 1.06 -4.50
N VAL A 29 17.69 0.25 -4.00
CA VAL A 29 17.74 -0.33 -2.65
C VAL A 29 18.20 -1.79 -2.68
N GLY A 30 17.87 -2.55 -3.73
CA GLY A 30 18.26 -3.95 -3.82
C GLY A 30 17.29 -4.84 -4.62
N ASP A 31 17.53 -6.15 -4.53
CA ASP A 31 16.64 -7.16 -5.12
C ASP A 31 15.37 -7.33 -4.29
N PRO A 32 14.16 -7.32 -4.90
CA PRO A 32 12.90 -7.47 -4.19
C PRO A 32 12.80 -8.78 -3.39
N ALA A 33 13.32 -9.88 -3.91
CA ALA A 33 13.22 -11.18 -3.24
C ALA A 33 14.17 -11.29 -2.04
N GLU A 34 15.35 -10.69 -2.11
CA GLU A 34 16.29 -10.62 -0.97
C GLU A 34 15.75 -9.73 0.14
N LEU A 35 15.16 -8.57 -0.23
CA LEU A 35 14.56 -7.66 0.74
C LEU A 35 13.31 -8.26 1.39
N ALA A 36 12.48 -8.97 0.60
CA ALA A 36 11.31 -9.67 1.10
C ALA A 36 11.69 -10.78 2.09
N ASP A 37 12.69 -11.59 1.78
CA ASP A 37 13.23 -12.64 2.65
C ASP A 37 13.72 -12.06 3.99
N ARG A 38 14.51 -10.97 3.94
CA ARG A 38 14.97 -10.28 5.14
C ARG A 38 13.82 -9.81 6.01
N LEU A 39 12.86 -9.07 5.46
CA LEU A 39 11.75 -8.52 6.22
C LEU A 39 10.78 -9.58 6.73
N TYR A 40 10.66 -10.71 6.00
CA TYR A 40 9.94 -11.88 6.49
C TYR A 40 10.56 -12.42 7.78
N HIS A 41 11.89 -12.59 7.82
CA HIS A 41 12.61 -13.04 9.02
C HIS A 41 12.62 -11.98 10.14
N GLU A 42 12.34 -10.73 9.84
CA GLU A 42 12.11 -9.66 10.82
C GLU A 42 10.65 -9.60 11.31
N ASP A 43 9.77 -10.55 10.93
CA ASP A 43 8.36 -10.62 11.33
C ASP A 43 7.46 -9.52 10.75
N VAL A 44 7.71 -9.06 9.52
CA VAL A 44 6.75 -8.20 8.82
C VAL A 44 5.39 -8.89 8.69
N ASP A 45 4.29 -8.13 8.74
CA ASP A 45 2.95 -8.73 8.69
C ASP A 45 2.42 -8.91 7.27
N GLU A 46 2.85 -8.08 6.33
CA GLU A 46 2.47 -8.11 4.92
C GLU A 46 3.50 -7.38 4.06
N ILE A 47 3.64 -7.81 2.82
CA ILE A 47 4.50 -7.15 1.82
C ILE A 47 3.65 -6.71 0.63
N VAL A 48 3.88 -5.50 0.15
CA VAL A 48 3.28 -4.96 -1.07
C VAL A 48 4.37 -4.68 -2.09
N ILE A 49 4.19 -5.11 -3.34
CA ILE A 49 5.08 -4.81 -4.46
C ILE A 49 4.31 -3.99 -5.49
N TYR A 50 4.79 -2.80 -5.79
CA TYR A 50 4.30 -1.98 -6.89
C TYR A 50 5.33 -1.87 -8.00
N ASP A 51 5.01 -2.39 -9.20
CA ASP A 51 5.78 -2.06 -10.40
C ASP A 51 5.37 -0.66 -10.89
N ILE A 52 6.15 0.34 -10.50
CA ILE A 52 5.82 1.75 -10.74
C ILE A 52 5.98 2.18 -12.21
N MET A 53 6.61 1.35 -13.05
CA MET A 53 6.81 1.63 -14.48
C MET A 53 5.83 0.88 -15.38
N ALA A 54 5.25 -0.23 -14.92
CA ALA A 54 4.40 -1.10 -15.75
C ALA A 54 3.21 -0.37 -16.38
N SER A 55 2.52 0.46 -15.59
CA SER A 55 1.38 1.25 -16.06
C SER A 55 1.79 2.29 -17.12
N ALA A 56 2.84 3.06 -16.84
CA ALA A 56 3.34 4.11 -17.75
C ALA A 56 3.90 3.53 -19.06
N GLN A 57 4.56 2.39 -18.98
CA GLN A 57 5.14 1.68 -20.13
C GLN A 57 4.14 0.77 -20.85
N LYS A 58 2.89 0.68 -20.38
CA LYS A 58 1.83 -0.19 -20.92
C LYS A 58 2.26 -1.66 -21.04
N ARG A 59 3.11 -2.13 -20.16
CA ARG A 59 3.55 -3.52 -20.05
C ARG A 59 2.91 -4.23 -18.88
N GLN A 60 3.00 -5.54 -18.84
CA GLN A 60 2.68 -6.34 -17.66
C GLN A 60 3.76 -6.17 -16.58
N ILE A 61 3.40 -6.49 -15.35
CA ILE A 61 4.35 -6.62 -14.23
C ILE A 61 5.34 -7.75 -14.51
N ASP A 62 6.53 -7.65 -13.95
CA ASP A 62 7.52 -8.74 -14.01
C ASP A 62 7.10 -9.91 -13.10
N LEU A 63 6.43 -10.90 -13.70
CA LEU A 63 5.96 -12.10 -13.01
C LEU A 63 7.11 -12.99 -12.50
N ALA A 64 8.28 -12.94 -13.12
CA ALA A 64 9.44 -13.68 -12.64
C ALA A 64 9.96 -13.11 -11.32
N MET A 65 9.95 -11.78 -11.18
CA MET A 65 10.27 -11.09 -9.94
C MET A 65 9.24 -11.43 -8.85
N VAL A 66 7.94 -11.41 -9.16
CA VAL A 66 6.88 -11.77 -8.20
C VAL A 66 7.09 -13.20 -7.69
N ARG A 67 7.34 -14.17 -8.58
CA ARG A 67 7.62 -15.58 -8.20
C ARG A 67 8.84 -15.68 -7.28
N ARG A 68 9.93 -14.98 -7.57
CA ARG A 68 11.12 -15.01 -6.70
C ARG A 68 10.84 -14.48 -5.31
N ALA A 69 10.07 -13.38 -5.19
CA ALA A 69 9.68 -12.82 -3.90
C ALA A 69 8.75 -13.78 -3.14
N ALA A 70 7.70 -14.31 -3.79
CA ALA A 70 6.74 -15.23 -3.20
C ALA A 70 7.38 -16.53 -2.70
N HIS A 71 8.43 -17.03 -3.36
CA HIS A 71 9.16 -18.23 -2.91
C HIS A 71 9.96 -18.04 -1.61
N ARG A 72 10.20 -16.82 -1.21
CA ARG A 72 11.02 -16.50 -0.02
C ARG A 72 10.22 -15.89 1.14
N THR A 73 8.93 -15.66 0.94
CA THR A 73 8.08 -15.01 1.95
C THR A 73 6.82 -15.82 2.19
N PHE A 74 6.44 -15.96 3.47
CA PHE A 74 5.26 -16.70 3.91
C PHE A 74 4.32 -15.79 4.71
N VAL A 75 4.29 -14.51 4.35
CA VAL A 75 3.29 -13.51 4.76
C VAL A 75 2.51 -13.06 3.53
N PRO A 76 1.29 -12.51 3.69
CA PRO A 76 0.52 -12.05 2.55
C PRO A 76 1.32 -11.12 1.64
N LEU A 77 1.34 -11.44 0.35
CA LEU A 77 2.00 -10.68 -0.70
C LEU A 77 0.94 -10.00 -1.58
N THR A 78 0.88 -8.68 -1.51
CA THR A 78 0.05 -7.86 -2.39
C THR A 78 0.87 -7.37 -3.57
N VAL A 79 0.34 -7.46 -4.77
CA VAL A 79 1.03 -7.03 -5.98
C VAL A 79 0.18 -6.06 -6.78
N GLY A 80 0.78 -4.97 -7.22
CA GLY A 80 0.13 -3.93 -8.03
C GLY A 80 1.05 -3.33 -9.09
N GLY A 81 0.44 -2.51 -9.94
CA GLY A 81 1.12 -1.91 -11.09
C GLY A 81 0.87 -2.69 -12.38
N GLY A 82 0.38 -1.99 -13.43
CA GLY A 82 0.16 -2.58 -14.74
C GLY A 82 -1.04 -3.51 -14.88
N ILE A 83 -1.85 -3.71 -13.84
CA ILE A 83 -3.07 -4.53 -13.88
C ILE A 83 -4.16 -3.83 -14.70
N ARG A 84 -4.64 -4.46 -15.76
CA ARG A 84 -5.62 -3.87 -16.70
C ARG A 84 -6.81 -4.78 -16.98
N HIS A 85 -6.64 -6.09 -16.88
CA HIS A 85 -7.63 -7.10 -17.20
C HIS A 85 -7.64 -8.22 -16.16
N LEU A 86 -8.70 -9.03 -16.14
CA LEU A 86 -8.79 -10.21 -15.28
C LEU A 86 -7.64 -11.19 -15.50
N GLU A 87 -7.17 -11.34 -16.74
CA GLU A 87 -6.04 -12.21 -17.05
C GLU A 87 -4.75 -11.77 -16.36
N ASP A 88 -4.49 -10.46 -16.29
CA ASP A 88 -3.35 -9.93 -15.52
C ASP A 88 -3.44 -10.33 -14.04
N MET A 89 -4.67 -10.31 -13.47
CA MET A 89 -4.92 -10.74 -12.09
C MET A 89 -4.66 -12.23 -11.90
N HIS A 90 -5.15 -13.07 -12.82
CA HIS A 90 -4.86 -14.51 -12.80
C HIS A 90 -3.36 -14.81 -12.81
N GLU A 91 -2.62 -14.13 -13.69
CA GLU A 91 -1.17 -14.34 -13.82
C GLU A 91 -0.42 -13.93 -12.54
N VAL A 92 -0.81 -12.80 -11.93
CA VAL A 92 -0.21 -12.31 -10.67
C VAL A 92 -0.49 -13.27 -9.51
N LEU A 93 -1.72 -13.76 -9.37
CA LEU A 93 -2.07 -14.75 -8.34
C LEU A 93 -1.35 -16.08 -8.57
N ARG A 94 -1.27 -16.57 -9.82
CA ARG A 94 -0.50 -17.78 -10.17
C ARG A 94 1.01 -17.60 -9.94
N ALA A 95 1.50 -16.37 -9.94
CA ALA A 95 2.90 -16.08 -9.61
C ALA A 95 3.18 -16.11 -8.10
N GLY A 96 2.15 -16.23 -7.24
CA GLY A 96 2.25 -16.39 -5.80
C GLY A 96 1.81 -15.18 -4.97
N ALA A 97 1.17 -14.18 -5.59
CA ALA A 97 0.50 -13.14 -4.83
C ALA A 97 -0.80 -13.65 -4.19
N GLU A 98 -1.16 -13.16 -3.02
CA GLU A 98 -2.45 -13.41 -2.37
C GLU A 98 -3.46 -12.29 -2.62
N LYS A 99 -2.97 -11.08 -2.90
CA LYS A 99 -3.82 -9.92 -3.16
C LYS A 99 -3.34 -9.14 -4.38
N ILE A 100 -4.27 -8.48 -5.02
CA ILE A 100 -4.06 -7.64 -6.19
C ILE A 100 -4.44 -6.21 -5.85
N SER A 101 -3.51 -5.30 -6.03
CA SER A 101 -3.75 -3.87 -5.83
C SER A 101 -4.05 -3.17 -7.16
N ILE A 102 -5.20 -2.52 -7.23
CA ILE A 102 -5.68 -1.82 -8.41
C ILE A 102 -5.81 -0.33 -8.07
N ASP A 103 -5.21 0.52 -8.89
CA ASP A 103 -5.22 1.98 -8.76
C ASP A 103 -5.89 2.62 -10.00
N SER A 104 -5.11 3.12 -10.92
CA SER A 104 -5.57 3.91 -12.08
C SER A 104 -6.61 3.19 -12.95
N MET A 105 -6.50 1.86 -13.07
CA MET A 105 -7.46 1.09 -13.85
C MET A 105 -8.82 0.99 -13.16
N ALA A 106 -8.85 0.97 -11.83
CA ALA A 106 -10.10 1.01 -11.06
C ALA A 106 -10.90 2.29 -11.34
N VAL A 107 -10.22 3.43 -11.50
CA VAL A 107 -10.86 4.71 -11.87
C VAL A 107 -11.35 4.70 -13.31
N ARG A 108 -10.55 4.18 -14.24
CA ARG A 108 -10.89 4.14 -15.69
C ARG A 108 -11.99 3.14 -16.02
N ASN A 109 -11.97 2.00 -15.38
CA ASN A 109 -12.97 0.93 -15.53
C ASN A 109 -13.32 0.34 -14.16
N PRO A 110 -14.24 0.96 -13.40
CA PRO A 110 -14.59 0.50 -12.05
C PRO A 110 -15.11 -0.93 -12.00
N GLN A 111 -15.67 -1.45 -13.11
CA GLN A 111 -16.17 -2.82 -13.18
C GLN A 111 -15.06 -3.88 -12.97
N ILE A 112 -13.80 -3.52 -13.15
CA ILE A 112 -12.68 -4.45 -12.89
C ILE A 112 -12.62 -4.89 -11.42
N ILE A 113 -13.04 -4.02 -10.48
CA ILE A 113 -13.15 -4.35 -9.04
C ILE A 113 -14.20 -5.45 -8.86
N THR A 114 -15.39 -5.28 -9.44
CA THR A 114 -16.48 -6.26 -9.34
C THR A 114 -16.11 -7.58 -10.00
N GLN A 115 -15.52 -7.53 -11.20
CA GLN A 115 -15.08 -8.72 -11.91
C GLN A 115 -14.05 -9.51 -11.11
N GLY A 116 -13.01 -8.83 -10.59
CA GLY A 116 -11.99 -9.45 -9.74
C GLY A 116 -12.57 -10.00 -8.44
N SER A 117 -13.48 -9.26 -7.81
CA SER A 117 -14.16 -9.69 -6.58
C SER A 117 -15.02 -10.93 -6.76
N VAL A 118 -15.72 -11.05 -7.89
CA VAL A 118 -16.53 -12.23 -8.23
C VAL A 118 -15.65 -13.44 -8.54
N GLU A 119 -14.56 -13.23 -9.27
CA GLU A 119 -13.68 -14.30 -9.73
C GLU A 119 -12.78 -14.86 -8.61
N PHE A 120 -12.19 -13.98 -7.79
CA PHE A 120 -11.15 -14.34 -6.80
C PHE A 120 -11.60 -14.19 -5.34
N GLY A 121 -12.75 -13.61 -5.10
CA GLY A 121 -13.18 -13.17 -3.78
C GLY A 121 -12.69 -11.75 -3.44
N ARG A 122 -13.54 -11.01 -2.73
CA ARG A 122 -13.25 -9.61 -2.37
C ARG A 122 -11.94 -9.43 -1.59
N GLN A 123 -11.58 -10.40 -0.76
CA GLN A 123 -10.35 -10.39 0.06
C GLN A 123 -9.07 -10.33 -0.80
N CYS A 124 -9.14 -10.70 -2.08
CA CYS A 124 -8.02 -10.61 -3.01
C CYS A 124 -7.89 -9.22 -3.66
N ILE A 125 -8.89 -8.34 -3.53
CA ILE A 125 -8.94 -7.06 -4.25
C ILE A 125 -8.67 -5.90 -3.30
N VAL A 126 -7.54 -5.24 -3.52
CA VAL A 126 -7.13 -4.02 -2.79
C VAL A 126 -7.32 -2.82 -3.70
N LEU A 127 -8.14 -1.85 -3.28
CA LEU A 127 -8.26 -0.56 -3.96
C LEU A 127 -7.18 0.38 -3.43
N SER A 128 -6.17 0.65 -4.23
CA SER A 128 -5.16 1.67 -3.91
C SER A 128 -5.62 3.03 -4.42
N MET A 129 -5.54 4.03 -3.57
CA MET A 129 -5.99 5.38 -3.85
C MET A 129 -4.85 6.36 -3.66
N GLN A 130 -4.50 7.12 -4.70
CA GLN A 130 -3.57 8.25 -4.59
C GLN A 130 -4.39 9.51 -4.35
N VAL A 131 -4.18 10.12 -3.20
CA VAL A 131 -5.04 11.20 -2.68
C VAL A 131 -4.25 12.49 -2.55
N LYS A 132 -4.79 13.57 -3.13
CA LYS A 132 -4.23 14.92 -3.07
C LYS A 132 -5.16 15.84 -2.31
N ARG A 133 -4.64 16.60 -1.34
CA ARG A 133 -5.39 17.67 -0.69
C ARG A 133 -5.61 18.82 -1.66
N VAL A 134 -6.85 19.28 -1.73
CA VAL A 134 -7.29 20.40 -2.57
C VAL A 134 -8.26 21.30 -1.79
N GLU A 135 -8.56 22.48 -2.29
CA GLU A 135 -9.65 23.30 -1.73
C GLU A 135 -10.98 22.57 -1.94
N PRO A 136 -11.84 22.48 -0.91
CA PRO A 136 -13.17 21.88 -1.02
C PRO A 136 -14.02 22.56 -2.09
N THR A 137 -14.71 21.74 -2.89
CA THR A 137 -15.66 22.21 -3.92
C THR A 137 -16.98 21.45 -3.79
N ALA A 138 -17.97 21.82 -4.59
CA ALA A 138 -19.24 21.08 -4.64
C ALA A 138 -19.05 19.62 -5.13
N THR A 139 -18.04 19.34 -5.95
CA THR A 139 -17.72 17.99 -6.46
C THR A 139 -16.69 17.27 -5.61
N ILE A 140 -15.92 17.98 -4.82
CA ILE A 140 -14.89 17.43 -3.92
C ILE A 140 -15.11 17.99 -2.50
N PRO A 141 -16.23 17.64 -1.84
CA PRO A 141 -16.57 18.21 -0.54
C PRO A 141 -15.63 17.78 0.59
N SER A 142 -14.91 16.66 0.46
CA SER A 142 -13.93 16.24 1.45
C SER A 142 -12.66 17.11 1.45
N GLY A 143 -12.41 17.89 0.38
CA GLY A 143 -11.13 18.58 0.17
C GLY A 143 -9.98 17.65 -0.22
N TYR A 144 -10.31 16.43 -0.72
CA TYR A 144 -9.32 15.46 -1.19
C TYR A 144 -9.75 14.85 -2.52
N GLU A 145 -8.89 14.98 -3.49
CA GLU A 145 -9.09 14.53 -4.86
C GLU A 145 -8.30 13.24 -5.16
N ILE A 146 -8.89 12.34 -5.93
CA ILE A 146 -8.22 11.16 -6.47
C ILE A 146 -7.34 11.56 -7.64
N ALA A 147 -6.08 11.13 -7.60
CA ALA A 147 -5.17 11.18 -8.72
C ALA A 147 -4.82 9.76 -9.22
N ILE A 148 -4.47 9.65 -10.49
CA ILE A 148 -4.05 8.41 -11.15
C ILE A 148 -2.75 8.62 -11.92
N ASP A 149 -2.22 7.53 -12.52
CA ASP A 149 -1.00 7.55 -13.35
C ASP A 149 0.25 8.03 -12.59
N GLY A 150 0.39 7.57 -11.32
CA GLY A 150 1.50 8.03 -10.48
C GLY A 150 1.38 9.51 -10.14
N ALA A 151 0.21 9.95 -9.75
CA ALA A 151 -0.14 11.31 -9.35
C ALA A 151 -0.02 12.38 -10.47
N ARG A 152 -0.06 11.96 -11.74
CA ARG A 152 0.07 12.87 -12.89
C ARG A 152 -1.25 13.37 -13.43
N THR A 153 -2.35 12.66 -13.19
CA THR A 153 -3.68 12.97 -13.70
C THR A 153 -4.66 13.10 -12.55
N TYR A 154 -5.23 14.28 -12.40
CA TYR A 154 -6.29 14.57 -11.43
C TYR A 154 -7.65 14.27 -12.04
N THR A 155 -8.55 13.64 -11.27
CA THR A 155 -9.79 13.04 -11.81
C THR A 155 -11.04 13.86 -11.57
N GLY A 156 -11.00 14.85 -10.69
CA GLY A 156 -12.19 15.57 -10.21
C GLY A 156 -13.07 14.75 -9.25
N MET A 157 -12.60 13.58 -8.79
CA MET A 157 -13.37 12.67 -7.93
C MET A 157 -13.01 12.89 -6.47
N ASP A 158 -14.02 12.98 -5.62
CA ASP A 158 -13.85 13.03 -4.16
C ASP A 158 -13.33 11.68 -3.61
N ALA A 159 -12.31 11.74 -2.77
CA ALA A 159 -11.64 10.54 -2.27
C ALA A 159 -12.54 9.70 -1.35
N VAL A 160 -13.38 10.34 -0.52
CA VAL A 160 -14.29 9.63 0.40
C VAL A 160 -15.41 8.94 -0.39
N GLU A 161 -15.98 9.63 -1.37
CA GLU A 161 -17.01 9.03 -2.24
C GLU A 161 -16.45 7.90 -3.11
N TRP A 162 -15.20 8.02 -3.56
CA TRP A 162 -14.53 6.95 -4.29
C TRP A 162 -14.28 5.72 -3.42
N ALA A 163 -13.88 5.91 -2.17
CA ALA A 163 -13.71 4.81 -1.20
C ALA A 163 -15.03 4.03 -0.98
N LYS A 164 -16.15 4.74 -0.76
CA LYS A 164 -17.48 4.13 -0.63
C LYS A 164 -17.85 3.34 -1.89
N ARG A 165 -17.68 3.95 -3.05
CA ARG A 165 -17.93 3.29 -4.33
C ARG A 165 -17.07 2.05 -4.55
N GLY A 166 -15.79 2.09 -4.16
CA GLY A 166 -14.89 0.94 -4.21
C GLY A 166 -15.37 -0.22 -3.34
N GLN A 167 -15.85 0.07 -2.14
CA GLN A 167 -16.49 -0.91 -1.26
C GLN A 167 -17.73 -1.55 -1.92
N ASP A 168 -18.61 -0.75 -2.49
CA ASP A 168 -19.85 -1.21 -3.13
C ASP A 168 -19.55 -2.07 -4.36
N LEU A 169 -18.49 -1.76 -5.09
CA LEU A 169 -18.00 -2.54 -6.23
C LEU A 169 -17.34 -3.88 -5.83
N GLY A 170 -17.02 -4.08 -4.54
CA GLY A 170 -16.51 -5.35 -4.03
C GLY A 170 -15.04 -5.35 -3.67
N ALA A 171 -14.39 -4.20 -3.51
CA ALA A 171 -13.06 -4.16 -2.90
C ALA A 171 -13.09 -4.79 -1.50
N GLY A 172 -12.02 -5.45 -1.11
CA GLY A 172 -11.87 -6.08 0.21
C GLY A 172 -11.01 -5.26 1.17
N GLU A 173 -10.20 -4.35 0.64
CA GLU A 173 -9.30 -3.51 1.42
C GLU A 173 -9.01 -2.20 0.66
N ILE A 174 -8.68 -1.14 1.38
CA ILE A 174 -8.35 0.17 0.80
C ILE A 174 -6.97 0.62 1.29
N VAL A 175 -6.10 1.03 0.36
CA VAL A 175 -4.85 1.74 0.67
C VAL A 175 -5.05 3.22 0.37
N VAL A 176 -4.83 4.06 1.37
CA VAL A 176 -4.88 5.52 1.25
C VAL A 176 -3.46 6.06 1.20
N ASN A 177 -2.98 6.40 0.00
CA ASN A 177 -1.65 6.97 -0.20
C ASN A 177 -1.74 8.49 -0.39
N SER A 178 -1.28 9.25 0.60
CA SER A 178 -1.25 10.72 0.52
C SER A 178 -0.07 11.19 -0.31
N ILE A 179 -0.35 11.82 -1.45
CA ILE A 179 0.65 12.44 -2.34
C ILE A 179 1.41 13.54 -1.59
N ASP A 180 0.71 14.31 -0.74
CA ASP A 180 1.29 15.43 0.00
C ASP A 180 2.27 14.99 1.09
N ARG A 181 2.10 13.76 1.59
CA ARG A 181 2.92 13.21 2.67
C ARG A 181 3.99 12.24 2.18
N ASP A 182 3.83 11.69 0.98
CA ASP A 182 4.73 10.66 0.47
C ASP A 182 6.19 11.13 0.43
N GLY A 183 7.09 10.32 1.01
CA GLY A 183 8.51 10.61 1.11
C GLY A 183 8.93 11.74 2.06
N THR A 184 7.99 12.39 2.77
CA THR A 184 8.30 13.54 3.65
C THR A 184 8.80 13.14 5.04
N GLY A 185 8.45 11.96 5.53
CA GLY A 185 8.72 11.53 6.91
C GLY A 185 7.96 12.30 8.00
N SER A 186 6.97 13.14 7.62
CA SER A 186 6.24 14.03 8.52
C SER A 186 4.95 13.45 9.10
N GLY A 187 4.73 12.16 8.93
CA GLY A 187 3.52 11.44 9.32
C GLY A 187 2.51 11.27 8.20
N TYR A 188 1.60 10.31 8.38
CA TYR A 188 0.50 10.07 7.46
C TYR A 188 -0.47 11.26 7.40
N ASP A 189 -1.26 11.35 6.34
CA ASP A 189 -2.40 12.28 6.32
C ASP A 189 -3.56 11.66 7.12
N LEU A 190 -3.57 11.96 8.42
CA LEU A 190 -4.55 11.39 9.36
C LEU A 190 -5.97 11.84 9.06
N ASP A 191 -6.17 13.08 8.55
CA ASP A 191 -7.49 13.63 8.27
C ASP A 191 -8.22 12.78 7.21
N ILE A 192 -7.63 12.59 6.04
CA ILE A 192 -8.28 11.79 4.99
C ILE A 192 -8.36 10.31 5.37
N THR A 193 -7.33 9.78 6.04
CA THR A 193 -7.34 8.38 6.47
C THR A 193 -8.49 8.13 7.45
N GLN A 194 -8.71 9.01 8.44
CA GLN A 194 -9.82 8.92 9.39
C GLN A 194 -11.17 9.02 8.67
N ARG A 195 -11.36 10.01 7.79
CA ARG A 195 -12.61 10.16 7.02
C ARG A 195 -12.97 8.92 6.24
N ILE A 196 -11.97 8.23 5.68
CA ILE A 196 -12.20 6.99 4.95
C ILE A 196 -12.50 5.84 5.91
N THR A 197 -11.77 5.69 7.03
CA THR A 197 -12.07 4.65 8.03
C THR A 197 -13.48 4.78 8.62
N GLU A 198 -13.99 6.00 8.78
CA GLU A 198 -15.35 6.26 9.25
C GLU A 198 -16.42 6.03 8.16
N ALA A 199 -16.05 6.17 6.88
CA ALA A 199 -16.99 6.11 5.76
C ALA A 199 -17.20 4.69 5.21
N VAL A 200 -16.27 3.75 5.46
CA VAL A 200 -16.32 2.37 4.95
C VAL A 200 -16.20 1.36 6.08
N SER A 201 -16.64 0.13 5.83
CA SER A 201 -16.48 -1.00 6.77
C SER A 201 -15.29 -1.91 6.44
N LEU A 202 -14.53 -1.55 5.42
CA LEU A 202 -13.36 -2.31 4.97
C LEU A 202 -12.13 -1.98 5.82
N PRO A 203 -11.17 -2.91 5.92
CA PRO A 203 -9.82 -2.58 6.38
C PRO A 203 -9.22 -1.44 5.57
N VAL A 204 -8.66 -0.44 6.26
CA VAL A 204 -7.99 0.71 5.64
C VAL A 204 -6.52 0.70 6.04
N ILE A 205 -5.64 0.87 5.06
CA ILE A 205 -4.20 0.93 5.21
C ILE A 205 -3.74 2.38 4.98
N ALA A 206 -3.04 2.94 5.95
CA ALA A 206 -2.40 4.25 5.82
C ALA A 206 -1.09 4.12 5.03
N SER A 207 -0.86 5.02 4.07
CA SER A 207 0.34 5.07 3.25
C SER A 207 0.80 6.50 2.96
N GLY A 208 2.10 6.69 2.82
CA GLY A 208 2.74 7.97 2.51
C GLY A 208 2.99 8.82 3.76
N GLY A 209 4.28 9.03 4.12
CA GLY A 209 4.70 9.98 5.13
C GLY A 209 5.25 9.42 6.44
N ALA A 210 5.24 8.12 6.67
CA ALA A 210 5.82 7.54 7.90
C ALA A 210 7.31 7.87 8.04
N GLY A 211 7.69 8.39 9.19
CA GLY A 211 9.08 8.70 9.53
C GLY A 211 9.44 8.39 10.99
N LEU A 212 8.43 8.14 11.84
CA LEU A 212 8.57 7.77 13.25
C LEU A 212 7.56 6.67 13.59
N VAL A 213 7.87 5.85 14.60
CA VAL A 213 6.94 4.80 15.07
C VAL A 213 5.66 5.40 15.64
N SER A 214 5.74 6.59 16.26
CA SER A 214 4.55 7.32 16.72
C SER A 214 3.57 7.66 15.59
N HIS A 215 4.05 7.92 14.37
CA HIS A 215 3.17 8.15 13.22
C HIS A 215 2.35 6.90 12.89
N VAL A 216 2.94 5.71 13.05
CA VAL A 216 2.24 4.43 12.86
C VAL A 216 1.17 4.24 13.94
N ALA A 217 1.51 4.50 15.21
CA ALA A 217 0.55 4.47 16.31
C ALA A 217 -0.62 5.43 16.08
N ASP A 218 -0.35 6.65 15.62
CA ASP A 218 -1.40 7.64 15.33
C ASP A 218 -2.36 7.17 14.22
N ALA A 219 -1.84 6.50 13.17
CA ALA A 219 -2.68 5.91 12.14
C ALA A 219 -3.60 4.80 12.69
N PHE A 220 -3.09 3.96 13.59
CA PHE A 220 -3.89 2.91 14.23
C PHE A 220 -4.99 3.47 15.14
N ARG A 221 -4.69 4.53 15.89
CA ARG A 221 -5.65 5.20 16.79
C ARG A 221 -6.84 5.81 16.07
N ILE A 222 -6.66 6.24 14.82
CA ILE A 222 -7.76 6.76 13.98
C ILE A 222 -8.49 5.69 13.17
N GLY A 223 -8.20 4.39 13.42
CA GLY A 223 -8.93 3.26 12.86
C GLY A 223 -8.27 2.59 11.64
N ALA A 224 -7.08 2.99 11.21
CA ALA A 224 -6.34 2.22 10.22
C ALA A 224 -5.97 0.84 10.78
N THR A 225 -6.12 -0.21 9.98
CA THR A 225 -5.83 -1.60 10.36
C THR A 225 -4.48 -2.08 9.84
N GLY A 226 -3.82 -1.26 9.04
CA GLY A 226 -2.49 -1.48 8.51
C GLY A 226 -1.79 -0.16 8.23
N ALA A 227 -0.47 -0.18 8.26
CA ALA A 227 0.36 0.98 7.98
C ALA A 227 1.57 0.59 7.14
N ILE A 228 1.78 1.28 6.02
CA ILE A 228 2.94 1.11 5.14
C ILE A 228 4.10 1.92 5.69
N THR A 229 5.22 1.26 6.00
CA THR A 229 6.36 1.82 6.76
C THR A 229 7.71 1.73 6.02
N SER A 230 7.69 1.68 4.71
CA SER A 230 8.83 1.37 3.83
C SER A 230 10.13 2.11 4.15
N SER A 231 10.08 3.44 4.23
CA SER A 231 11.29 4.27 4.41
C SER A 231 12.01 3.97 5.73
N MET A 232 11.25 3.66 6.78
CA MET A 232 11.80 3.37 8.11
C MET A 232 12.53 2.03 8.17
N LEU A 233 12.18 1.08 7.28
CA LEU A 233 12.70 -0.29 7.27
C LEU A 233 13.96 -0.46 6.42
N TYR A 234 14.06 0.28 5.31
CA TYR A 234 15.12 -0.01 4.35
C TYR A 234 15.61 1.18 3.50
N SER A 235 15.13 2.40 3.75
CA SER A 235 15.57 3.55 2.93
C SER A 235 16.98 3.99 3.29
N PRO A 236 17.91 4.08 2.33
CA PRO A 236 19.24 4.62 2.59
C PRO A 236 19.24 6.12 2.90
N ARG A 237 18.10 6.80 2.75
CA ARG A 237 17.93 8.22 3.11
C ARG A 237 17.63 8.44 4.59
N VAL A 238 17.31 7.36 5.32
CA VAL A 238 17.05 7.42 6.76
C VAL A 238 18.35 7.12 7.49
N ALA A 239 18.75 7.98 8.42
CA ALA A 239 20.01 7.83 9.15
C ALA A 239 20.10 6.52 9.96
N HIS A 240 18.97 6.05 10.47
CA HIS A 240 18.84 4.78 11.16
C HIS A 240 17.54 4.12 10.73
N THR A 241 17.63 3.01 10.02
CA THR A 241 16.48 2.14 9.77
C THR A 241 16.22 1.30 11.03
N LEU A 242 14.93 1.03 11.27
CA LEU A 242 14.50 0.13 12.33
C LEU A 242 14.22 -1.25 11.74
N THR A 243 14.48 -2.30 12.50
CA THR A 243 13.92 -3.62 12.21
C THR A 243 12.42 -3.63 12.49
N VAL A 244 11.70 -4.55 11.87
CA VAL A 244 10.26 -4.73 12.16
C VAL A 244 10.04 -5.04 13.64
N GLY A 245 10.92 -5.86 14.25
CA GLY A 245 10.87 -6.21 15.66
C GLY A 245 10.98 -4.99 16.58
N GLU A 246 11.94 -4.08 16.32
CA GLU A 246 12.08 -2.84 17.09
C GLU A 246 10.84 -1.94 16.94
N MET A 247 10.26 -1.84 15.76
CA MET A 247 9.02 -1.08 15.55
C MET A 247 7.86 -1.68 16.34
N LYS A 248 7.68 -3.01 16.29
CA LYS A 248 6.61 -3.70 17.03
C LYS A 248 6.77 -3.55 18.54
N ALA A 249 7.99 -3.64 19.06
CA ALA A 249 8.27 -3.42 20.47
C ALA A 249 7.85 -2.01 20.92
N GLN A 250 8.26 -0.97 20.18
CA GLN A 250 7.88 0.40 20.47
C GLN A 250 6.36 0.63 20.36
N LEU A 251 5.70 0.04 19.37
CA LEU A 251 4.23 0.12 19.22
C LEU A 251 3.51 -0.54 20.40
N ALA A 252 3.99 -1.69 20.87
CA ALA A 252 3.44 -2.37 22.04
C ALA A 252 3.60 -1.52 23.32
N GLU A 253 4.76 -0.85 23.50
CA GLU A 253 4.98 0.10 24.58
C GLU A 253 4.03 1.30 24.51
N MET A 254 3.63 1.73 23.32
CA MET A 254 2.63 2.78 23.09
C MET A 254 1.18 2.29 23.28
N GLY A 255 0.98 1.00 23.58
CA GLY A 255 -0.33 0.39 23.82
C GLY A 255 -1.04 -0.08 22.54
N GLU A 256 -0.35 -0.12 21.40
CA GLU A 256 -0.92 -0.59 20.14
C GLU A 256 -0.95 -2.12 20.07
N HIS A 257 -2.04 -2.68 19.55
CA HIS A 257 -2.20 -4.12 19.41
C HIS A 257 -1.59 -4.60 18.08
N VAL A 258 -0.34 -4.99 18.11
CA VAL A 258 0.41 -5.57 16.98
C VAL A 258 0.71 -7.05 17.21
N ARG A 259 0.97 -7.81 16.16
CA ARG A 259 1.40 -9.21 16.26
C ARG A 259 2.76 -9.27 16.97
N PRO A 260 2.93 -10.12 17.99
CA PRO A 260 4.24 -10.27 18.66
C PRO A 260 5.29 -10.79 17.67
N VAL A 261 6.53 -10.42 17.90
CA VAL A 261 7.70 -10.94 17.18
C VAL A 261 7.96 -12.37 17.64
N HIS A 262 8.30 -13.27 16.73
CA HIS A 262 8.74 -14.60 17.11
C HIS A 262 10.08 -14.47 17.83
N SER A 263 10.16 -14.96 19.08
CA SER A 263 11.45 -15.13 19.74
C SER A 263 12.24 -16.18 18.94
N ALA A 264 13.40 -15.82 18.43
CA ALA A 264 14.33 -16.83 17.95
C ALA A 264 14.76 -17.65 19.18
N ASP A 265 14.21 -18.87 19.32
CA ASP A 265 14.71 -19.89 20.25
C ASP A 265 16.02 -20.46 19.73
#